data_6b4382ea160eb8aba215d5a221b5149f
#
_entry.id   6b4382ea160eb8aba215d5a221b5149f
#
_cell.length_a   1.000
_cell.length_b   1.000
_cell.length_c   1.000
_cell.angle_alpha   90.00
_cell.angle_beta   90.00
_cell.angle_gamma   90.00
#
_symmetry.space_group_name_H-M   'P 1'
#
loop_
_entity.id
_entity.type
_entity.pdbx_description
1 polymer ?
#
loop_
_entity_poly.entity_id
_entity_poly.type
_entity_poly.pdbx_seq_one_letter_code
_entity_poly.pdbx_strand_id
1 'polypeptide(L)'
;MSSNGCPKNAFVVLASGAEAKFFRNDGTLRDIKLSAAGALSPKDLDDDGPSGSRPPESSARETDEATFAKQLAHYLYAQAHKGKFEHLVLVADPDTLGEIRPILHQEVTNKITLELNKTLINSPTDDIERSLLAA
;
A
#
# COMPACT_ATOMS: atom_id res chain seq x y z
N MET A 1 0.09 -13.88 -16.90
CA MET A 1 1.27 -13.37 -16.96
C MET A 1 1.87 -13.05 -15.70
N SER A 2 2.85 -13.55 -15.48
CA SER A 2 3.41 -13.45 -14.23
C SER A 2 3.72 -12.06 -13.86
N SER A 3 4.17 -11.91 -12.71
CA SER A 3 4.50 -10.65 -12.19
C SER A 3 5.60 -10.03 -12.98
N ASN A 4 5.47 -8.77 -13.23
CA ASN A 4 6.46 -8.04 -13.98
C ASN A 4 7.37 -7.22 -13.10
N GLY A 5 7.35 -7.46 -11.83
CA GLY A 5 8.22 -6.73 -10.92
C GLY A 5 7.76 -5.29 -10.75
N CYS A 6 8.71 -4.38 -10.71
CA CYS A 6 8.43 -2.98 -10.43
C CYS A 6 8.85 -2.14 -11.63
N PRO A 7 7.98 -1.98 -12.61
CA PRO A 7 8.36 -1.23 -13.81
C PRO A 7 8.46 0.27 -13.52
N LYS A 8 8.94 1.00 -14.50
CA LYS A 8 9.04 2.44 -14.38
C LYS A 8 7.66 3.03 -14.12
N ASN A 9 7.59 3.98 -13.25
CA ASN A 9 6.37 4.67 -12.84
C ASN A 9 5.42 3.80 -12.02
N ALA A 10 5.84 2.61 -11.61
CA ALA A 10 5.00 1.80 -10.75
C ALA A 10 4.78 2.49 -9.42
N PHE A 11 3.60 2.33 -8.88
CA PHE A 11 3.25 2.88 -7.59
C PHE A 11 3.51 1.78 -6.56
N VAL A 12 4.37 2.05 -5.60
CA VAL A 12 4.78 1.04 -4.62
C VAL A 12 4.14 1.37 -3.29
N VAL A 13 3.43 0.41 -2.72
CA VAL A 13 2.75 0.57 -1.45
C VAL A 13 3.37 -0.37 -0.45
N LEU A 14 3.90 0.18 0.63
CA LEU A 14 4.36 -0.61 1.76
C LEU A 14 3.36 -0.42 2.87
N ALA A 15 2.75 -1.48 3.34
CA ALA A 15 1.67 -1.37 4.30
C ALA A 15 1.89 -2.23 5.53
N SER A 16 1.38 -1.77 6.64
CA SER A 16 1.28 -2.55 7.86
C SER A 16 -0.14 -2.40 8.37
N GLY A 17 -0.42 -2.94 9.53
CA GLY A 17 -1.76 -2.82 10.08
C GLY A 17 -2.11 -1.40 10.52
N ALA A 18 -1.12 -0.52 10.59
CA ALA A 18 -1.33 0.82 11.13
C ALA A 18 -0.89 1.95 10.23
N GLU A 19 -0.17 1.68 9.17
CA GLU A 19 0.30 2.77 8.31
C GLU A 19 0.69 2.22 6.95
N ALA A 20 0.80 3.13 5.99
CA ALA A 20 1.26 2.78 4.66
C ALA A 20 2.17 3.88 4.16
N LYS A 21 3.16 3.50 3.37
CA LYS A 21 4.05 4.45 2.73
C LYS A 21 3.99 4.20 1.24
N PHE A 22 4.02 5.27 0.49
CA PHE A 22 3.89 5.20 -0.96
C PHE A 22 5.14 5.71 -1.62
N PHE A 23 5.55 5.01 -2.68
CA PHE A 23 6.71 5.41 -3.46
C PHE A 23 6.38 5.26 -4.93
N ARG A 24 7.18 5.89 -5.77
CA ARG A 24 7.05 5.71 -7.19
C ARG A 24 8.42 5.36 -7.75
N ASN A 25 8.45 4.44 -8.70
CA ASN A 25 9.72 4.05 -9.30
C ASN A 25 10.07 5.02 -10.41
N ASP A 26 11.03 5.88 -10.14
CA ASP A 26 11.52 6.83 -11.14
C ASP A 26 12.60 6.22 -12.02
N GLY A 27 13.04 5.03 -11.70
CA GLY A 27 14.05 4.34 -12.48
C GLY A 27 13.44 3.42 -13.51
N THR A 28 14.00 2.24 -13.64
CA THR A 28 13.51 1.25 -14.59
C THR A 28 13.26 -0.05 -13.86
N LEU A 29 12.79 -1.04 -14.61
CA LEU A 29 12.55 -2.35 -14.04
C LEU A 29 13.83 -2.97 -13.47
N ARG A 30 14.96 -2.69 -14.08
CA ARG A 30 16.23 -3.25 -13.63
C ARG A 30 17.02 -2.33 -12.73
N ASP A 31 16.67 -1.07 -12.69
CA ASP A 31 17.39 -0.10 -11.87
C ASP A 31 16.34 0.71 -11.12
N ILE A 32 15.82 0.13 -10.08
CA ILE A 32 14.71 0.71 -9.35
C ILE A 32 15.21 1.87 -8.52
N LYS A 33 14.57 3.02 -8.67
CA LYS A 33 14.88 4.20 -7.89
C LYS A 33 13.60 4.77 -7.34
N LEU A 34 13.37 4.54 -6.07
CA LEU A 34 12.11 4.92 -5.44
C LEU A 34 12.15 6.35 -4.94
N SER A 35 11.11 7.09 -5.22
CA SER A 35 10.94 8.41 -4.64
C SER A 35 9.67 8.40 -3.81
N ALA A 36 9.68 9.13 -2.71
CA ALA A 36 8.55 9.15 -1.81
C ALA A 36 7.35 9.79 -2.49
N ALA A 37 6.21 9.15 -2.36
CA ALA A 37 4.98 9.63 -2.99
C ALA A 37 3.87 9.84 -1.97
N GLY A 38 4.18 9.75 -0.68
CA GLY A 38 3.21 10.02 0.36
C GLY A 38 3.16 8.93 1.39
N ALA A 39 2.26 9.09 2.32
CA ALA A 39 2.05 8.13 3.38
C ALA A 39 0.62 8.25 3.87
N LEU A 40 0.13 7.21 4.52
CA LEU A 40 -1.21 7.21 5.06
C LEU A 40 -1.18 6.57 6.43
N SER A 41 -1.83 7.18 7.38
CA SER A 41 -1.93 6.61 8.71
C SER A 41 -3.31 6.89 9.26
N PRO A 42 -3.73 6.20 10.29
CA PRO A 42 -5.04 6.47 10.88
C PRO A 42 -5.19 7.91 11.32
N LYS A 43 -4.09 8.54 11.70
CA LYS A 43 -4.13 9.89 12.11
C LYS A 43 -4.52 10.81 10.97
N ASP A 44 -3.99 10.57 9.79
CA ASP A 44 -4.34 11.34 8.62
C ASP A 44 -5.79 11.14 8.24
N LEU A 45 -6.28 9.95 8.45
CA LEU A 45 -7.66 9.65 8.09
C LEU A 45 -8.63 10.29 9.05
N ASP A 46 -8.26 10.38 10.30
CA ASP A 46 -9.11 11.00 11.28
C ASP A 46 -9.32 12.48 10.99
N ASP A 47 -8.35 13.10 10.41
CA ASP A 47 -8.45 14.51 10.12
C ASP A 47 -9.51 14.82 9.09
N ASP A 48 -9.84 13.88 8.27
CA ASP A 48 -10.84 14.10 7.27
C ASP A 48 -12.23 13.93 7.80
N GLY A 49 -12.39 13.32 8.90
CA GLY A 49 -13.68 12.97 9.37
C GLY A 49 -14.21 13.97 10.30
N PRO A 50 -15.44 14.08 10.39
CA PRO A 50 -16.08 14.84 11.36
C PRO A 50 -15.87 14.15 12.62
N SER A 51 -15.18 14.61 13.30
CA SER A 51 -14.94 14.16 14.45
C SER A 51 -15.55 13.03 14.96
N GLY A 52 -14.96 12.28 14.74
CA GLY A 52 -15.09 11.29 15.31
C GLY A 52 -15.68 10.63 16.23
N SER A 53 -16.36 10.12 15.91
CA SER A 53 -16.94 9.47 16.75
C SER A 53 -16.70 8.09 16.64
N ARG A 54 -15.64 7.67 17.01
CA ARG A 54 -15.37 6.30 17.13
C ARG A 54 -16.16 5.74 18.27
N PRO A 55 -16.84 4.67 18.14
CA PRO A 55 -17.56 4.07 19.26
C PRO A 55 -16.60 3.68 20.36
N PRO A 56 -16.87 4.09 21.54
CA PRO A 56 -15.94 3.86 22.60
C PRO A 56 -15.77 2.40 23.00
N GLU A 57 -16.71 1.63 22.71
CA GLU A 57 -16.57 0.26 23.12
C GLU A 57 -15.89 -0.61 22.11
N SER A 58 -15.45 -0.11 21.02
CA SER A 58 -14.79 -0.95 20.08
C SER A 58 -13.48 -1.39 20.63
N SER A 59 -13.15 -2.60 20.37
CA SER A 59 -11.89 -3.13 20.71
C SER A 59 -10.91 -2.47 19.82
N ALA A 60 -10.12 -1.66 20.38
CA ALA A 60 -9.39 -0.69 19.62
C ALA A 60 -8.48 -1.27 18.58
N ARG A 61 -7.69 -2.25 18.95
CA ARG A 61 -6.65 -2.66 18.04
C ARG A 61 -7.17 -3.36 16.80
N GLU A 62 -8.02 -4.33 16.97
CA GLU A 62 -8.54 -5.08 15.83
C GLU A 62 -9.40 -4.20 14.94
N THR A 63 -10.19 -3.35 15.56
CA THR A 63 -11.05 -2.47 14.80
C THR A 63 -10.21 -1.49 14.01
N ASP A 64 -9.15 -1.00 14.59
CA ASP A 64 -8.32 -0.01 13.92
C ASP A 64 -7.60 -0.62 12.72
N GLU A 65 -7.12 -1.84 12.85
CA GLU A 65 -6.43 -2.48 11.74
C GLU A 65 -7.38 -2.80 10.60
N ALA A 66 -8.55 -3.32 10.92
CA ALA A 66 -9.54 -3.58 9.88
C ALA A 66 -10.01 -2.31 9.22
N THR A 67 -10.18 -1.27 10.00
CA THR A 67 -10.62 0.02 9.47
C THR A 67 -9.53 0.60 8.57
N PHE A 68 -8.28 0.51 9.01
CA PHE A 68 -7.19 1.03 8.19
C PHE A 68 -7.08 0.26 6.88
N ALA A 69 -7.24 -1.06 6.90
CA ALA A 69 -7.20 -1.84 5.67
C ALA A 69 -8.28 -1.39 4.69
N LYS A 70 -9.48 -1.13 5.19
CA LYS A 70 -10.56 -0.65 4.34
C LYS A 70 -10.25 0.72 3.76
N GLN A 71 -9.70 1.59 4.57
CA GLN A 71 -9.40 2.93 4.11
C GLN A 71 -8.26 2.94 3.11
N LEU A 72 -7.28 2.08 3.32
CA LEU A 72 -6.19 1.95 2.35
C LEU A 72 -6.73 1.39 1.03
N ALA A 73 -7.58 0.38 1.10
CA ALA A 73 -8.16 -0.19 -0.11
C ALA A 73 -8.97 0.87 -0.87
N HIS A 74 -9.71 1.68 -0.14
CA HIS A 74 -10.49 2.75 -0.77
C HIS A 74 -9.59 3.81 -1.39
N TYR A 75 -8.50 4.16 -0.69
CA TYR A 75 -7.55 5.12 -1.21
C TYR A 75 -6.94 4.61 -2.52
N LEU A 76 -6.53 3.34 -2.54
CA LEU A 76 -5.95 2.78 -3.74
C LEU A 76 -6.95 2.73 -4.89
N TYR A 77 -8.20 2.42 -4.59
CA TYR A 77 -9.22 2.42 -5.61
C TYR A 77 -9.39 3.83 -6.19
N ALA A 78 -9.45 4.84 -5.34
CA ALA A 78 -9.63 6.21 -5.80
C ALA A 78 -8.45 6.63 -6.70
N GLN A 79 -7.23 6.27 -6.30
CA GLN A 79 -6.07 6.62 -7.11
C GLN A 79 -6.07 5.88 -8.44
N ALA A 80 -6.42 4.60 -8.43
CA ALA A 80 -6.48 3.83 -9.67
C ALA A 80 -7.55 4.37 -10.60
N HIS A 81 -8.69 4.70 -10.04
CA HIS A 81 -9.81 5.21 -10.84
C HIS A 81 -9.47 6.55 -11.48
N LYS A 82 -8.66 7.35 -10.81
CA LYS A 82 -8.22 8.62 -11.36
C LYS A 82 -7.06 8.48 -12.34
N GLY A 83 -6.58 7.28 -12.55
CA GLY A 83 -5.46 7.06 -13.44
C GLY A 83 -4.12 7.49 -12.89
N LYS A 84 -4.00 7.54 -11.56
CA LYS A 84 -2.74 8.01 -10.96
C LYS A 84 -1.63 6.99 -11.10
N PHE A 85 -1.94 5.74 -11.32
CA PHE A 85 -0.93 4.74 -11.59
C PHE A 85 -1.51 3.67 -12.51
N GLU A 86 -0.64 3.00 -13.23
CA GLU A 86 -1.05 1.89 -14.09
C GLU A 86 -0.48 0.58 -13.61
N HIS A 87 0.55 0.61 -12.80
CA HIS A 87 1.18 -0.58 -12.24
C HIS A 87 1.32 -0.38 -10.74
N LEU A 88 0.98 -1.40 -9.99
CA LEU A 88 1.00 -1.33 -8.54
C LEU A 88 1.85 -2.46 -7.99
N VAL A 89 2.74 -2.11 -7.06
CA VAL A 89 3.50 -3.09 -6.30
C VAL A 89 2.99 -3.02 -4.88
N LEU A 90 2.52 -4.13 -4.34
CA LEU A 90 1.96 -4.17 -3.00
C LEU A 90 2.86 -5.00 -2.10
N VAL A 91 3.39 -4.38 -1.06
CA VAL A 91 4.29 -5.04 -0.12
C VAL A 91 3.70 -4.90 1.26
N ALA A 92 3.47 -6.01 1.93
CA ALA A 92 2.91 -5.99 3.28
C ALA A 92 3.24 -7.29 3.97
N ASP A 93 3.18 -7.28 5.31
CA ASP A 93 3.34 -8.51 6.04
C ASP A 93 2.15 -9.44 5.78
N PRO A 94 2.27 -10.72 6.11
CA PRO A 94 1.22 -11.69 5.75
C PRO A 94 -0.14 -11.34 6.31
N ASP A 95 -0.20 -10.85 7.52
CA ASP A 95 -1.49 -10.54 8.14
C ASP A 95 -2.16 -9.38 7.42
N THR A 96 -1.40 -8.36 7.10
CA THR A 96 -1.95 -7.19 6.41
C THR A 96 -2.36 -7.55 4.99
N LEU A 97 -1.55 -8.34 4.28
CA LEU A 97 -1.95 -8.80 2.96
C LEU A 97 -3.24 -9.60 3.02
N GLY A 98 -3.37 -10.46 4.02
CA GLY A 98 -4.58 -11.26 4.17
C GLY A 98 -5.80 -10.43 4.44
N GLU A 99 -5.63 -9.27 5.06
CA GLU A 99 -6.76 -8.40 5.32
C GLU A 99 -7.11 -7.53 4.14
N ILE A 100 -6.13 -7.07 3.40
CA ILE A 100 -6.41 -6.11 2.35
C ILE A 100 -6.79 -6.75 1.02
N ARG A 101 -6.20 -7.91 0.70
CA ARG A 101 -6.46 -8.52 -0.61
C ARG A 101 -7.94 -8.80 -0.88
N PRO A 102 -8.70 -9.35 0.07
CA PRO A 102 -10.10 -9.64 -0.24
C PRO A 102 -10.96 -8.42 -0.43
N ILE A 103 -10.52 -7.26 0.02
CA ILE A 103 -11.33 -6.06 -0.08
C ILE A 103 -10.83 -5.09 -1.14
N LEU A 104 -9.76 -5.43 -1.86
CA LEU A 104 -9.29 -4.58 -2.94
C LEU A 104 -10.25 -4.65 -4.11
N HIS A 105 -10.56 -3.49 -4.67
CA HIS A 105 -11.41 -3.43 -5.84
C HIS A 105 -10.68 -4.07 -7.03
N GLN A 106 -11.43 -4.68 -7.91
CA GLN A 106 -10.85 -5.33 -9.07
C GLN A 106 -10.02 -4.37 -9.91
N GLU A 107 -10.42 -3.13 -9.98
CA GLU A 107 -9.67 -2.13 -10.73
C GLU A 107 -8.25 -1.97 -10.16
N VAL A 108 -8.08 -2.16 -8.85
CA VAL A 108 -6.77 -2.10 -8.22
C VAL A 108 -6.01 -3.40 -8.47
N THR A 109 -6.67 -4.54 -8.27
CA THR A 109 -5.98 -5.81 -8.41
C THR A 109 -5.52 -6.04 -9.83
N ASN A 110 -6.24 -5.51 -10.80
CA ASN A 110 -5.83 -5.65 -12.20
C ASN A 110 -4.54 -4.92 -12.51
N LYS A 111 -4.15 -3.99 -11.66
CA LYS A 111 -2.93 -3.22 -11.88
C LYS A 111 -1.74 -3.76 -11.09
N ILE A 112 -1.95 -4.76 -10.24
CA ILE A 112 -0.87 -5.29 -9.43
C ILE A 112 0.10 -6.08 -10.30
N THR A 113 1.35 -5.66 -10.32
CA THR A 113 2.37 -6.38 -11.05
C THR A 113 3.26 -7.20 -10.13
N LEU A 114 3.23 -6.93 -8.83
CA LEU A 114 4.06 -7.64 -7.88
C LEU A 114 3.46 -7.54 -6.50
N GLU A 115 3.39 -8.66 -5.80
CA GLU A 115 3.01 -8.67 -4.38
C GLU A 115 4.13 -9.32 -3.61
N LEU A 116 4.56 -8.67 -2.54
CA LEU A 116 5.59 -9.22 -1.67
C LEU A 116 5.06 -9.36 -0.27
N ASN A 117 5.26 -10.53 0.29
CA ASN A 117 4.86 -10.83 1.62
C ASN A 117 6.05 -10.57 2.53
N LYS A 118 6.37 -9.31 2.74
CA LYS A 118 7.52 -8.91 3.54
C LYS A 118 7.19 -7.65 4.32
N THR A 119 7.86 -7.48 5.45
CA THR A 119 7.68 -6.30 6.26
C THR A 119 8.80 -5.32 5.94
N LEU A 120 8.54 -4.41 5.02
CA LEU A 120 9.55 -3.45 4.58
C LEU A 120 9.23 -2.02 4.94
N ILE A 121 8.14 -1.79 5.66
CA ILE A 121 7.67 -0.43 5.88
C ILE A 121 8.65 0.43 6.68
N ASN A 122 9.47 -0.18 7.49
CA ASN A 122 10.48 0.54 8.26
C ASN A 122 11.88 0.35 7.72
N SER A 123 12.02 -0.25 6.55
CA SER A 123 13.33 -0.50 5.97
C SER A 123 13.83 0.74 5.24
N PRO A 124 15.13 0.92 5.13
CA PRO A 124 15.66 2.00 4.33
C PRO A 124 15.31 1.83 2.86
N THR A 125 15.26 2.91 2.14
CA THR A 125 14.89 2.88 0.73
C THR A 125 15.78 1.93 -0.07
N ASP A 126 17.07 1.91 0.21
CA ASP A 126 17.99 1.02 -0.49
C ASP A 126 17.59 -0.43 -0.33
N ASP A 127 17.20 -0.82 0.86
CA ASP A 127 16.80 -2.19 1.12
C ASP A 127 15.49 -2.52 0.43
N ILE A 128 14.59 -1.56 0.38
CA ILE A 128 13.32 -1.75 -0.31
C ILE A 128 13.60 -1.96 -1.80
N GLU A 129 14.44 -1.14 -2.38
CA GLU A 129 14.77 -1.27 -3.80
C GLU A 129 15.39 -2.61 -4.10
N ARG A 130 16.30 -3.05 -3.24
CA ARG A 130 16.94 -4.35 -3.41
C ARG A 130 15.94 -5.49 -3.33
N SER A 131 15.02 -5.41 -2.39
CA SER A 131 14.01 -6.44 -2.24
C SER A 131 13.12 -6.52 -3.47
N LEU A 132 12.77 -5.39 -4.04
CA LEU A 132 11.95 -5.38 -5.24
C LEU A 132 12.69 -5.94 -6.44
N LEU A 133 13.97 -5.65 -6.55
CA LEU A 133 14.77 -6.21 -7.63
C LEU A 133 14.93 -7.71 -7.52
N ALA A 134 15.00 -8.22 -6.30
CA ALA A 134 15.20 -9.65 -6.09
C ALA A 134 13.91 -10.45 -6.19
N ALA A 135 12.79 -9.80 -6.24
CA ALA A 135 11.51 -10.49 -6.24
C ALA A 135 11.20 -11.21 -7.54
#